data_d6f1ebf80e9b16d348000e218c38c236
#
_entry.id   d6f1ebf80e9b16d348000e218c38c236
#
_cell.length_a   1.000
_cell.length_b   1.000
_cell.length_c   1.000
_cell.angle_alpha   90.00
_cell.angle_beta   90.00
_cell.angle_gamma   90.00
#
_symmetry.space_group_name_H-M   'P 1'
#
loop_
_entity.id
_entity.type
_entity.pdbx_description
1 polymer ?
#
loop_
_entity_poly.entity_id
_entity_poly.type
_entity_poly.pdbx_seq_one_letter_code
_entity_poly.pdbx_strand_id
1 'polypeptide(L)'
;MTEEEYRRTLLRAKRSVILIGSIFAALLLLIAALHGISKYQHTFSKEKWTLHQDTRYKMIDDMLEKYELIGMDEADVIQLLGQEDNNEITSFKQNQQYYPTDSTLVYWLGVRSMNDNWLILSTDHGIITDYCLGET
;
A
#
# COMPACT_ATOMS: atom_id res chain seq x y z
N MET A 1 28.80 11.15 53.66
CA MET A 1 27.49 11.34 52.99
C MET A 1 26.45 11.41 54.10
N THR A 2 25.74 12.51 54.20
CA THR A 2 24.70 12.66 55.19
C THR A 2 23.44 11.91 54.76
N GLU A 3 22.57 11.56 55.72
CA GLU A 3 21.32 10.83 55.41
C GLU A 3 20.40 11.60 54.44
N GLU A 4 20.43 12.92 54.49
CA GLU A 4 19.71 13.78 53.54
C GLU A 4 20.29 13.74 52.12
N GLU A 5 21.60 13.70 51.98
CA GLU A 5 22.24 13.55 50.66
C GLU A 5 21.92 12.21 50.01
N TYR A 6 21.92 11.14 50.80
CA TYR A 6 21.53 9.81 50.36
C TYR A 6 20.07 9.79 49.87
N ARG A 7 19.13 10.36 50.64
CA ARG A 7 17.73 10.47 50.27
C ARG A 7 17.53 11.26 48.94
N ARG A 8 18.22 12.40 48.81
CA ARG A 8 18.17 13.22 47.57
C ARG A 8 18.70 12.47 46.36
N THR A 9 19.77 11.73 46.51
CA THR A 9 20.37 10.91 45.43
C THR A 9 19.43 9.78 45.06
N LEU A 10 18.83 9.10 46.00
CA LEU A 10 17.85 8.04 45.78
C LEU A 10 16.60 8.55 45.05
N LEU A 11 16.08 9.73 45.43
CA LEU A 11 14.92 10.34 44.75
C LEU A 11 15.24 10.77 43.30
N ARG A 12 16.46 11.29 43.08
CA ARG A 12 16.92 11.63 41.73
C ARG A 12 17.03 10.37 40.84
N ALA A 13 17.65 9.31 41.36
CA ALA A 13 17.77 8.04 40.67
C ALA A 13 16.39 7.44 40.34
N LYS A 14 15.44 7.42 41.27
CA LYS A 14 14.06 6.96 40.99
C LYS A 14 13.37 7.79 39.90
N ARG A 15 13.50 9.12 39.93
CA ARG A 15 12.93 10.00 38.90
C ARG A 15 13.54 9.72 37.52
N SER A 16 14.86 9.52 37.47
CA SER A 16 15.55 9.21 36.21
C SER A 16 15.10 7.86 35.64
N VAL A 17 14.94 6.83 36.46
CA VAL A 17 14.44 5.52 36.05
C VAL A 17 13.01 5.61 35.51
N ILE A 18 12.13 6.37 36.17
CA ILE A 18 10.75 6.59 35.74
C ILE A 18 10.73 7.33 34.39
N LEU A 19 11.54 8.38 34.24
CA LEU A 19 11.63 9.14 32.98
C LEU A 19 12.14 8.27 31.83
N ILE A 20 13.20 7.50 32.05
CA ILE A 20 13.73 6.59 31.00
C ILE A 20 12.68 5.53 30.66
N GLY A 21 12.02 4.95 31.64
CA GLY A 21 10.96 3.96 31.42
C GLY A 21 9.78 4.54 30.65
N SER A 22 9.36 5.78 30.94
CA SER A 22 8.25 6.43 30.21
C SER A 22 8.61 6.77 28.76
N ILE A 23 9.85 7.21 28.51
CA ILE A 23 10.34 7.46 27.14
C ILE A 23 10.37 6.16 26.34
N PHE A 24 10.86 5.08 26.93
CA PHE A 24 10.90 3.78 26.29
C PHE A 24 9.51 3.24 25.97
N ALA A 25 8.57 3.36 26.90
CA ALA A 25 7.18 2.97 26.68
C ALA A 25 6.51 3.80 25.56
N ALA A 26 6.74 5.12 25.54
CA ALA A 26 6.24 5.99 24.47
C ALA A 26 6.81 5.62 23.12
N LEU A 27 8.10 5.27 23.05
CA LEU A 27 8.74 4.82 21.81
C LEU A 27 8.14 3.50 21.29
N LEU A 28 7.90 2.54 22.16
CA LEU A 28 7.25 1.28 21.81
C LEU A 28 5.83 1.49 21.27
N LEU A 29 5.05 2.37 21.91
CA LEU A 29 3.71 2.73 21.43
C LEU A 29 3.76 3.40 20.05
N LEU A 30 4.72 4.28 19.83
CA LEU A 30 4.91 4.93 18.53
C LEU A 30 5.24 3.90 17.43
N ILE A 31 6.17 2.98 17.71
CA ILE A 31 6.53 1.90 16.76
C ILE A 31 5.32 1.03 16.46
N ALA A 32 4.53 0.64 17.46
CA ALA A 32 3.32 -0.16 17.27
C ALA A 32 2.28 0.59 16.42
N ALA A 33 2.08 1.90 16.67
CA ALA A 33 1.17 2.73 15.88
C ALA A 33 1.62 2.84 14.41
N LEU A 34 2.91 3.09 14.16
CA LEU A 34 3.46 3.17 12.81
C LEU A 34 3.33 1.84 12.06
N HIS A 35 3.55 0.72 12.76
CA HIS A 35 3.37 -0.61 12.18
C HIS A 35 1.90 -0.88 11.82
N GLY A 36 0.96 -0.50 12.68
CA GLY A 36 -0.48 -0.61 12.42
C GLY A 36 -0.92 0.21 11.21
N ILE A 37 -0.44 1.45 11.08
CA ILE A 37 -0.72 2.33 9.94
C ILE A 37 -0.15 1.72 8.65
N SER A 38 1.09 1.25 8.68
CA SER A 38 1.73 0.61 7.52
C SER A 38 0.94 -0.62 7.07
N LYS A 39 0.59 -1.51 7.99
CA LYS A 39 -0.22 -2.70 7.68
C LYS A 39 -1.57 -2.32 7.07
N TYR A 40 -2.25 -1.32 7.63
CA TYR A 40 -3.52 -0.85 7.09
C TYR A 40 -3.40 -0.33 5.65
N GLN A 41 -2.34 0.43 5.34
CA GLN A 41 -2.11 0.97 4.00
C GLN A 41 -1.82 -0.12 2.97
N HIS A 42 -1.12 -1.20 3.36
CA HIS A 42 -0.75 -2.30 2.46
C HIS A 42 -1.82 -3.40 2.34
N THR A 43 -2.89 -3.33 3.11
CA THR A 43 -3.98 -4.31 3.02
C THR A 43 -5.03 -3.83 2.02
N PHE A 44 -5.33 -4.65 1.01
CA PHE A 44 -6.36 -4.36 0.01
C PHE A 44 -7.76 -4.39 0.63
N SER A 45 -8.57 -3.40 0.26
CA SER A 45 -10.02 -3.44 0.34
C SER A 45 -10.62 -2.65 -0.81
N LYS A 46 -11.75 -3.09 -1.33
CA LYS A 46 -12.48 -2.44 -2.43
C LYS A 46 -12.77 -0.96 -2.13
N GLU A 47 -13.15 -0.66 -0.90
CA GLU A 47 -13.43 0.71 -0.46
C GLU A 47 -12.18 1.60 -0.55
N LYS A 48 -11.04 1.15 0.01
CA LYS A 48 -9.76 1.89 -0.08
C LYS A 48 -9.28 2.03 -1.52
N TRP A 49 -9.43 1.00 -2.32
CA TRP A 49 -9.07 1.01 -3.73
C TRP A 49 -9.82 2.10 -4.51
N THR A 50 -11.12 2.28 -4.21
CA THR A 50 -11.96 3.29 -4.85
C THR A 50 -11.69 4.71 -4.32
N LEU A 51 -11.51 4.85 -2.99
CA LEU A 51 -11.34 6.15 -2.34
C LEU A 51 -9.92 6.72 -2.44
N HIS A 52 -8.90 5.87 -2.53
CA HIS A 52 -7.48 6.24 -2.48
C HIS A 52 -6.73 5.77 -3.71
N GLN A 53 -7.11 6.30 -4.87
CA GLN A 53 -6.54 5.92 -6.17
C GLN A 53 -5.03 6.20 -6.23
N ASP A 54 -4.59 7.30 -5.63
CA ASP A 54 -3.20 7.76 -5.57
C ASP A 54 -2.25 6.86 -4.76
N THR A 55 -2.81 5.95 -3.97
CA THR A 55 -2.04 5.02 -3.11
C THR A 55 -2.31 3.54 -3.39
N ARG A 56 -2.97 3.22 -4.49
CA ARG A 56 -3.25 1.83 -4.91
C ARG A 56 -1.99 0.98 -5.02
N TYR A 57 -0.85 1.59 -5.39
CA TYR A 57 0.45 0.90 -5.47
C TYR A 57 0.89 0.27 -4.15
N LYS A 58 0.38 0.75 -3.00
CA LYS A 58 0.71 0.18 -1.69
C LYS A 58 -0.03 -1.12 -1.42
N MET A 59 -1.21 -1.29 -1.99
CA MET A 59 -2.08 -2.44 -1.73
C MET A 59 -2.17 -3.43 -2.89
N ILE A 60 -1.45 -3.18 -4.01
CA ILE A 60 -1.50 -4.01 -5.20
C ILE A 60 -1.02 -5.44 -4.94
N ASP A 61 0.06 -5.60 -4.18
CA ASP A 61 0.62 -6.92 -3.88
C ASP A 61 -0.35 -7.77 -3.07
N ASP A 62 -0.98 -7.19 -2.04
CA ASP A 62 -1.99 -7.87 -1.21
C ASP A 62 -3.26 -8.20 -2.04
N MET A 63 -3.62 -7.34 -2.99
CA MET A 63 -4.72 -7.60 -3.91
C MET A 63 -4.42 -8.78 -4.83
N LEU A 64 -3.25 -8.81 -5.46
CA LEU A 64 -2.82 -9.89 -6.35
C LEU A 64 -2.63 -11.22 -5.61
N GLU A 65 -2.25 -11.19 -4.33
CA GLU A 65 -2.17 -12.38 -3.49
C GLU A 65 -3.55 -12.95 -3.14
N LYS A 66 -4.53 -12.07 -2.89
CA LYS A 66 -5.90 -12.46 -2.49
C LYS A 66 -6.78 -12.91 -3.66
N TYR A 67 -6.55 -12.36 -4.83
CA TYR A 67 -7.40 -12.57 -6.00
C TYR A 67 -6.57 -13.05 -7.19
N GLU A 68 -6.88 -14.22 -7.68
CA GLU A 68 -6.31 -14.75 -8.92
C GLU A 68 -7.02 -14.12 -10.12
N LEU A 69 -6.44 -13.02 -10.64
CA LEU A 69 -7.05 -12.27 -11.72
C LEU A 69 -7.06 -13.02 -13.05
N ILE A 70 -6.03 -13.84 -13.31
CA ILE A 70 -5.93 -14.62 -14.57
C ILE A 70 -7.04 -15.67 -14.58
N GLY A 71 -7.80 -15.69 -15.66
CA GLY A 71 -8.97 -16.57 -15.81
C GLY A 71 -10.28 -15.98 -15.26
N MET A 72 -10.23 -14.80 -14.62
CA MET A 72 -11.42 -14.09 -14.15
C MET A 72 -12.15 -13.41 -15.30
N ASP A 73 -13.48 -13.37 -15.26
CA ASP A 73 -14.28 -12.59 -16.19
C ASP A 73 -14.01 -11.09 -16.02
N GLU A 74 -13.96 -10.35 -17.10
CA GLU A 74 -13.79 -8.90 -17.12
C GLU A 74 -14.86 -8.19 -16.24
N ALA A 75 -16.09 -8.68 -16.28
CA ALA A 75 -17.18 -8.16 -15.45
C ALA A 75 -16.92 -8.33 -13.94
N ASP A 76 -16.31 -9.46 -13.54
CA ASP A 76 -15.94 -9.72 -12.15
C ASP A 76 -14.78 -8.83 -11.70
N VAL A 77 -13.80 -8.57 -12.58
CA VAL A 77 -12.73 -7.60 -12.32
C VAL A 77 -13.30 -6.21 -12.14
N ILE A 78 -14.22 -5.77 -13.00
CA ILE A 78 -14.89 -4.48 -12.88
C ILE A 78 -15.72 -4.41 -11.59
N GLN A 79 -16.36 -5.50 -11.18
CA GLN A 79 -17.06 -5.57 -9.89
C GLN A 79 -16.09 -5.46 -8.71
N LEU A 80 -14.89 -6.02 -8.82
CA LEU A 80 -13.86 -6.01 -7.77
C LEU A 80 -13.15 -4.66 -7.67
N LEU A 81 -12.66 -4.13 -8.80
CA LEU A 81 -11.77 -2.97 -8.85
C LEU A 81 -12.47 -1.67 -9.28
N GLY A 82 -13.71 -1.75 -9.75
CA GLY A 82 -14.42 -0.64 -10.37
C GLY A 82 -14.17 -0.55 -11.87
N GLN A 83 -14.77 0.46 -12.51
CA GLN A 83 -14.47 0.77 -13.90
C GLN A 83 -12.98 1.09 -14.05
N GLU A 84 -12.41 0.71 -15.19
CA GLU A 84 -11.03 1.08 -15.50
C GLU A 84 -10.86 2.61 -15.53
N ASP A 85 -9.64 3.04 -15.24
CA ASP A 85 -9.29 4.44 -15.35
C ASP A 85 -9.18 4.81 -16.85
N ASN A 86 -9.34 6.11 -17.16
CA ASN A 86 -9.38 6.57 -18.55
C ASN A 86 -8.18 6.08 -19.36
N ASN A 87 -8.44 5.25 -20.37
CA ASN A 87 -7.41 4.65 -21.21
C ASN A 87 -7.05 5.51 -22.43
N GLU A 88 -7.22 6.84 -22.37
CA GLU A 88 -6.68 7.74 -23.41
C GLU A 88 -5.16 7.59 -23.57
N ILE A 89 -4.50 6.99 -22.59
CA ILE A 89 -3.11 6.53 -22.70
C ILE A 89 -3.13 5.23 -23.54
N THR A 90 -3.41 5.39 -24.81
CA THR A 90 -3.73 4.32 -25.76
C THR A 90 -2.56 3.40 -26.12
N SER A 91 -1.41 3.56 -25.50
CA SER A 91 -0.27 2.70 -25.74
C SER A 91 0.76 2.77 -24.66
N PHE A 92 0.60 1.94 -23.64
CA PHE A 92 1.70 1.65 -22.75
C PHE A 92 2.76 0.89 -23.53
N LYS A 93 3.97 1.44 -23.50
CA LYS A 93 5.12 0.74 -24.03
C LYS A 93 5.97 0.28 -22.86
N GLN A 94 5.59 -0.84 -22.28
CA GLN A 94 6.35 -1.49 -21.22
C GLN A 94 7.23 -2.57 -21.83
N ASN A 95 8.54 -2.54 -21.58
CA ASN A 95 9.47 -3.56 -22.09
C ASN A 95 9.38 -3.82 -23.59
N GLN A 96 9.11 -2.77 -24.40
CA GLN A 96 8.87 -2.84 -25.86
C GLN A 96 7.58 -3.57 -26.25
N GLN A 97 6.72 -3.97 -25.33
CA GLN A 97 5.43 -4.56 -25.61
C GLN A 97 4.36 -3.48 -25.78
N TYR A 98 3.49 -3.68 -26.76
CA TYR A 98 2.36 -2.81 -27.06
C TYR A 98 1.08 -3.39 -26.47
N TYR A 99 0.30 -2.59 -25.76
CA TYR A 99 -0.96 -2.99 -25.16
C TYR A 99 -2.12 -2.26 -25.85
N PRO A 100 -2.90 -2.94 -26.72
CA PRO A 100 -4.02 -2.33 -27.41
C PRO A 100 -5.19 -2.09 -26.45
N THR A 101 -5.91 -0.97 -26.66
CA THR A 101 -7.00 -0.52 -25.77
C THR A 101 -8.26 -1.38 -25.82
N ASP A 102 -8.49 -2.10 -26.92
CA ASP A 102 -9.66 -2.95 -27.15
C ASP A 102 -9.57 -4.33 -26.46
N SER A 103 -8.38 -4.68 -26.00
CA SER A 103 -8.09 -5.95 -25.33
C SER A 103 -7.32 -5.77 -24.02
N THR A 104 -7.50 -4.61 -23.38
CA THR A 104 -6.76 -4.27 -22.15
C THR A 104 -7.63 -3.42 -21.22
N LEU A 105 -7.61 -3.77 -19.93
CA LEU A 105 -8.12 -2.90 -18.86
C LEU A 105 -6.94 -2.28 -18.13
N VAL A 106 -7.03 -1.00 -17.80
CA VAL A 106 -5.97 -0.26 -17.12
C VAL A 106 -6.45 0.40 -15.86
N TYR A 107 -5.67 0.26 -14.80
CA TYR A 107 -5.94 0.90 -13.52
C TYR A 107 -4.72 1.69 -13.06
N TRP A 108 -4.91 2.98 -12.86
CA TRP A 108 -3.87 3.83 -12.28
C TRP A 108 -3.64 3.47 -10.81
N LEU A 109 -2.38 3.29 -10.44
CA LEU A 109 -1.99 2.88 -9.09
C LEU A 109 -1.46 4.04 -8.24
N GLY A 110 -1.31 5.22 -8.84
CA GLY A 110 -0.70 6.39 -8.20
C GLY A 110 0.73 6.62 -8.65
N VAL A 111 1.34 7.69 -8.12
CA VAL A 111 2.71 8.09 -8.41
C VAL A 111 3.66 7.47 -7.41
N ARG A 112 4.69 6.77 -7.91
CA ARG A 112 5.79 6.27 -7.11
C ARG A 112 7.12 6.66 -7.78
N SER A 113 8.02 7.28 -7.02
CA SER A 113 9.34 7.69 -7.52
C SER A 113 9.29 8.57 -8.78
N MET A 114 8.34 9.50 -8.84
CA MET A 114 8.04 10.43 -9.95
C MET A 114 7.40 9.80 -11.20
N ASN A 115 7.16 8.51 -11.21
CA ASN A 115 6.50 7.82 -12.32
C ASN A 115 5.06 7.45 -11.96
N ASP A 116 4.18 7.52 -12.93
CA ASP A 116 2.84 6.93 -12.83
C ASP A 116 2.96 5.41 -12.90
N ASN A 117 2.27 4.74 -11.98
CA ASN A 117 2.24 3.28 -11.93
C ASN A 117 0.86 2.79 -12.37
N TRP A 118 0.84 1.68 -13.09
CA TRP A 118 -0.34 1.12 -13.71
C TRP A 118 -0.43 -0.38 -13.50
N LEU A 119 -1.65 -0.88 -13.28
CA LEU A 119 -1.99 -2.27 -13.46
C LEU A 119 -2.63 -2.40 -14.85
N ILE A 120 -2.04 -3.23 -15.70
CA ILE A 120 -2.47 -3.48 -17.08
C ILE A 120 -2.93 -4.93 -17.13
N LEU A 121 -4.20 -5.15 -17.45
CA LEU A 121 -4.80 -6.47 -17.58
C LEU A 121 -5.07 -6.74 -19.07
N SER A 122 -4.52 -7.81 -19.59
CA SER A 122 -4.84 -8.26 -20.96
C SER A 122 -6.09 -9.12 -20.95
N THR A 123 -7.00 -8.88 -21.89
CA THR A 123 -8.25 -9.61 -22.01
C THR A 123 -8.34 -10.31 -23.37
N ASP A 124 -8.93 -11.50 -23.40
CA ASP A 124 -9.30 -12.20 -24.61
C ASP A 124 -10.69 -12.80 -24.41
N HIS A 125 -11.63 -12.45 -25.32
CA HIS A 125 -13.04 -12.85 -25.24
C HIS A 125 -13.70 -12.58 -23.88
N GLY A 126 -13.32 -11.46 -23.22
CA GLY A 126 -13.86 -11.07 -21.91
C GLY A 126 -13.27 -11.80 -20.70
N ILE A 127 -12.19 -12.56 -20.89
CA ILE A 127 -11.47 -13.26 -19.83
C ILE A 127 -10.09 -12.64 -19.68
N ILE A 128 -9.63 -12.44 -18.44
CA ILE A 128 -8.28 -11.96 -18.14
C ILE A 128 -7.27 -13.07 -18.46
N THR A 129 -6.36 -12.81 -19.36
CA THR A 129 -5.33 -13.78 -19.81
C THR A 129 -3.97 -13.51 -19.20
N ASP A 130 -3.67 -12.27 -18.89
CA ASP A 130 -2.38 -11.86 -18.31
C ASP A 130 -2.49 -10.51 -17.60
N TYR A 131 -1.51 -10.20 -16.77
CA TYR A 131 -1.37 -8.85 -16.18
C TYR A 131 0.09 -8.44 -16.07
N CYS A 132 0.32 -7.14 -16.12
CA CYS A 132 1.62 -6.57 -15.76
C CYS A 132 1.48 -5.26 -14.99
N LEU A 133 2.54 -4.90 -14.26
CA LEU A 133 2.69 -3.59 -13.63
C LEU A 133 3.56 -2.73 -14.53
N GLY A 134 3.02 -1.58 -14.98
CA GLY A 134 3.69 -0.64 -15.85
C GLY A 134 4.05 0.66 -15.15
N GLU A 135 5.06 1.34 -15.67
CA GLU A 135 5.46 2.70 -15.28
C GLU A 135 5.53 3.60 -16.51
N THR A 136 5.09 4.88 -16.36
CA THR A 136 5.18 5.90 -17.42
C THR A 136 5.77 7.20 -16.93
#